data_1ae874a07818851ade0c723d71f35cb4
#
_entry.id   1ae874a07818851ade0c723d71f35cb4
#
_cell.length_a   1.000
_cell.length_b   1.000
_cell.length_c   1.000
_cell.angle_alpha   90.00
_cell.angle_beta   90.00
_cell.angle_gamma   90.00
#
_symmetry.space_group_name_H-M   'P 1'
#
loop_
_entity.id
_entity.type
_entity.pdbx_description
1 polymer ?
#
loop_
_entity_poly.entity_id
_entity_poly.type
_entity_poly.pdbx_seq_one_letter_code
_entity_poly.pdbx_strand_id
1 'polypeptide(L)'
;MPPPLWPPHNRQLQSRASRAEIGAKGSWRLGRTAAAGAVAAVTIAVVLIVALHGGRSTPRAVSSSGTRSSAVRARHRRPITSFAVGLRVLRFTDASRLIRLPDGSTEPRSLLTYVRYPARGSPSVTDRSNAPAAIGRFPLVVFGHGFAYAPNFYRRLLQAWARAGYVVAAPVFPLENPNAPGGPNESDLINQPADMRFVISRMLAASAAPAGPLRGLIDPARIAVSGHSDGGDTALALAYDSRLRDPRVGAAIVLSGAELPGLSGFDFPAGTPPLLATQGTADTVNPPSLTREFFDSARPPKYLLSLLGAEHLPPYSHQQPQLAIVQRVTIAFLDAYLKHSARALKQLASLGDVPAVASLLANP
;
A
#
# COMPACT_ATOMS: atom_id res chain seq x y z
N MET A 1 37.09 1.87 6.42
CA MET A 1 35.62 1.90 6.60
C MET A 1 35.09 2.95 5.64
N PRO A 2 34.11 2.68 4.77
CA PRO A 2 33.48 3.75 4.01
C PRO A 2 32.78 4.72 4.96
N PRO A 3 32.68 6.03 4.64
CA PRO A 3 31.98 7.00 5.46
C PRO A 3 30.49 6.62 5.58
N PRO A 4 29.84 6.99 6.70
CA PRO A 4 28.42 6.69 6.87
C PRO A 4 27.57 7.35 5.78
N LEU A 5 26.67 6.58 5.19
CA LEU A 5 25.84 6.97 4.05
C LEU A 5 24.78 8.05 4.37
N TRP A 6 24.62 8.43 5.67
CA TRP A 6 23.57 9.32 6.15
C TRP A 6 24.09 10.56 6.86
N PRO A 7 23.45 11.70 6.71
CA PRO A 7 23.68 12.81 7.62
C PRO A 7 23.22 12.43 9.04
N PRO A 8 23.99 12.82 10.08
CA PRO A 8 23.77 12.37 11.47
C PRO A 8 22.37 12.69 12.04
N HIS A 9 21.67 13.67 11.49
CA HIS A 9 20.34 14.08 11.97
C HIS A 9 19.23 13.06 11.66
N ASN A 10 19.28 12.34 10.54
CA ASN A 10 18.21 11.42 10.16
C ASN A 10 18.25 10.11 10.96
N ARG A 11 19.45 9.63 11.34
CA ARG A 11 19.61 8.44 12.19
C ARG A 11 18.98 8.59 13.57
N GLN A 12 19.08 9.77 14.18
CA GLN A 12 18.54 10.00 15.52
C GLN A 12 17.00 10.04 15.53
N LEU A 13 16.39 10.54 14.47
CA LEU A 13 14.93 10.62 14.36
C LEU A 13 14.30 9.25 14.10
N GLN A 14 14.87 8.45 13.22
CA GLN A 14 14.38 7.09 12.93
C GLN A 14 14.59 6.14 14.11
N SER A 15 15.74 6.21 14.81
CA SER A 15 16.00 5.41 16.01
C SER A 15 15.08 5.78 17.17
N ARG A 16 14.64 7.03 17.29
CA ARG A 16 13.67 7.47 18.31
C ARG A 16 12.26 6.98 18.02
N ALA A 17 11.79 7.07 16.77
CA ALA A 17 10.47 6.56 16.37
C ALA A 17 10.38 5.04 16.57
N SER A 18 11.38 4.27 16.14
CA SER A 18 11.45 2.81 16.34
C SER A 18 11.46 2.41 17.81
N ARG A 19 12.17 3.16 18.67
CA ARG A 19 12.22 2.90 20.12
C ARG A 19 10.92 3.25 20.83
N ALA A 20 10.21 4.30 20.41
CA ALA A 20 8.92 4.67 20.99
C ALA A 20 7.85 3.62 20.71
N GLU A 21 7.82 3.05 19.50
CA GLU A 21 6.84 2.00 19.13
C GLU A 21 7.17 0.63 19.75
N ILE A 22 8.44 0.30 19.95
CA ILE A 22 8.86 -0.94 20.64
C ILE A 22 8.66 -0.84 22.15
N GLY A 23 8.86 0.33 22.76
CA GLY A 23 8.68 0.58 24.19
C GLY A 23 7.21 0.49 24.67
N ALA A 24 6.24 0.75 23.80
CA ALA A 24 4.81 0.66 24.13
C ALA A 24 4.27 -0.78 24.27
N LYS A 25 5.04 -1.80 23.94
CA LYS A 25 4.61 -3.22 24.02
C LYS A 25 5.22 -4.03 25.18
N GLY A 26 6.00 -3.42 26.04
CA GLY A 26 6.75 -4.11 27.08
C GLY A 26 6.47 -3.68 28.50
N SER A 27 5.22 -3.72 29.02
CA SER A 27 4.95 -3.80 30.45
C SER A 27 3.49 -4.10 30.78
N TRP A 28 3.09 -5.35 30.67
CA TRP A 28 1.97 -5.90 31.42
C TRP A 28 2.45 -7.05 32.29
N ARG A 29 2.95 -6.73 33.48
CA ARG A 29 3.02 -7.68 34.58
C ARG A 29 1.90 -7.36 35.57
N LEU A 30 1.15 -8.41 35.87
CA LEU A 30 0.04 -8.44 36.80
C LEU A 30 0.46 -7.94 38.20
N GLY A 31 -0.25 -6.95 38.70
CA GLY A 31 -0.39 -6.64 40.11
C GLY A 31 -1.85 -6.73 40.47
N ARG A 32 -2.25 -7.78 41.23
CA ARG A 32 -3.59 -7.93 41.80
C ARG A 32 -3.66 -7.04 43.02
N THR A 33 -4.56 -6.05 43.07
CA THR A 33 -5.22 -5.59 44.29
C THR A 33 -6.66 -5.17 43.95
N ALA A 34 -7.58 -5.68 44.77
CA ALA A 34 -8.99 -5.45 44.66
C ALA A 34 -9.38 -4.09 45.27
N ALA A 35 -10.30 -3.38 44.62
CA ALA A 35 -11.18 -2.44 45.30
C ALA A 35 -12.50 -2.37 44.54
N ALA A 36 -13.59 -2.63 45.28
CA ALA A 36 -14.97 -2.61 44.86
C ALA A 36 -15.49 -1.17 44.74
N GLY A 37 -16.48 -0.95 43.86
CA GLY A 37 -17.32 0.24 44.00
C GLY A 37 -18.04 0.73 42.74
N ALA A 38 -19.35 0.55 42.75
CA ALA A 38 -20.41 1.34 42.14
C ALA A 38 -20.70 1.19 40.63
N VAL A 39 -21.74 0.39 40.37
CA VAL A 39 -22.57 0.36 39.16
C VAL A 39 -23.51 1.58 39.18
N ALA A 40 -23.51 2.37 38.12
CA ALA A 40 -24.59 3.31 37.83
C ALA A 40 -25.20 2.92 36.47
N ALA A 41 -26.41 2.34 36.56
CA ALA A 41 -27.25 2.04 35.41
C ALA A 41 -28.00 3.31 34.98
N VAL A 42 -27.89 3.71 33.72
CA VAL A 42 -28.77 4.71 33.10
C VAL A 42 -29.71 3.99 32.15
N THR A 43 -30.96 3.93 32.59
CA THR A 43 -32.11 3.41 31.83
C THR A 43 -32.68 4.54 30.96
N ILE A 44 -32.68 4.39 29.63
CA ILE A 44 -33.40 5.29 28.72
C ILE A 44 -34.74 4.63 28.37
N ALA A 45 -35.83 5.24 28.77
CA ALA A 45 -37.21 4.86 28.45
C ALA A 45 -37.55 5.36 27.03
N VAL A 46 -38.01 4.45 26.19
CA VAL A 46 -38.64 4.77 24.90
C VAL A 46 -40.15 4.88 25.12
N VAL A 47 -40.70 6.07 24.89
CA VAL A 47 -42.16 6.31 24.91
C VAL A 47 -42.70 6.07 23.50
N LEU A 48 -43.60 5.08 23.40
CA LEU A 48 -44.37 4.78 22.19
C LEU A 48 -45.69 5.55 22.25
N ILE A 49 -45.96 6.47 21.32
CA ILE A 49 -47.27 7.11 21.15
C ILE A 49 -47.95 6.50 19.92
N VAL A 50 -49.00 5.73 20.16
CA VAL A 50 -49.92 5.25 19.13
C VAL A 50 -51.09 6.22 19.08
N ALA A 51 -51.34 6.90 17.95
CA ALA A 51 -52.56 7.64 17.69
C ALA A 51 -53.35 6.94 16.58
N LEU A 52 -54.47 6.36 16.98
CA LEU A 52 -55.50 5.83 16.10
C LEU A 52 -56.41 6.98 15.65
N HIS A 53 -56.59 7.21 14.34
CA HIS A 53 -57.77 7.84 13.81
C HIS A 53 -58.12 7.18 12.45
N GLY A 54 -59.26 6.52 12.44
CA GLY A 54 -59.84 5.95 11.24
C GLY A 54 -60.62 7.01 10.45
N GLY A 55 -60.58 6.89 9.16
CA GLY A 55 -61.44 7.66 8.24
C GLY A 55 -61.52 6.92 6.92
N ARG A 56 -62.66 6.25 6.64
CA ARG A 56 -62.98 5.65 5.36
C ARG A 56 -63.37 6.74 4.37
N SER A 57 -62.81 6.71 3.14
CA SER A 57 -63.38 7.36 1.97
C SER A 57 -63.07 6.54 0.72
N THR A 58 -64.13 6.26 -0.02
CA THR A 58 -64.19 5.45 -1.23
C THR A 58 -63.53 6.11 -2.45
N PRO A 59 -63.07 5.33 -3.43
CA PRO A 59 -62.28 5.87 -4.55
C PRO A 59 -63.18 6.36 -5.67
N ARG A 60 -62.88 7.55 -6.20
CA ARG A 60 -63.41 8.08 -7.45
C ARG A 60 -62.39 7.88 -8.58
N ALA A 61 -62.73 7.13 -9.60
CA ALA A 61 -61.93 6.93 -10.80
C ALA A 61 -61.81 8.25 -11.58
N VAL A 62 -60.59 8.64 -11.92
CA VAL A 62 -60.29 9.66 -12.93
C VAL A 62 -59.35 9.05 -13.96
N SER A 63 -59.78 9.16 -15.21
CA SER A 63 -59.12 8.63 -16.41
C SER A 63 -57.74 9.21 -16.65
N SER A 64 -56.88 8.33 -17.10
CA SER A 64 -55.49 8.56 -17.49
C SER A 64 -55.35 9.37 -18.78
N SER A 65 -54.59 10.45 -18.71
CA SER A 65 -53.88 11.01 -19.84
C SER A 65 -52.43 10.55 -19.81
N GLY A 66 -52.00 9.90 -20.89
CA GLY A 66 -50.69 9.27 -20.99
C GLY A 66 -49.54 10.26 -20.96
N THR A 67 -48.68 10.11 -19.97
CA THR A 67 -47.36 10.73 -19.93
C THR A 67 -46.33 9.67 -20.34
N ARG A 68 -45.69 9.87 -21.48
CA ARG A 68 -44.58 9.04 -21.94
C ARG A 68 -43.49 9.10 -20.89
N SER A 69 -43.35 8.05 -20.10
CA SER A 69 -42.20 7.83 -19.21
C SER A 69 -40.96 7.67 -20.07
N SER A 70 -40.11 8.70 -20.11
CA SER A 70 -38.73 8.58 -20.58
C SER A 70 -37.99 7.67 -19.62
N ALA A 71 -37.92 6.40 -19.97
CA ALA A 71 -37.05 5.44 -19.28
C ALA A 71 -35.62 5.92 -19.43
N VAL A 72 -35.15 6.65 -18.42
CA VAL A 72 -33.71 6.91 -18.20
C VAL A 72 -33.06 5.53 -18.08
N ARG A 73 -32.39 5.08 -19.15
CA ARG A 73 -31.55 3.89 -19.13
C ARG A 73 -30.55 4.07 -17.97
N ALA A 74 -30.84 3.42 -16.86
CA ALA A 74 -29.87 3.23 -15.79
C ALA A 74 -28.65 2.57 -16.44
N ARG A 75 -27.60 3.36 -16.67
CA ARG A 75 -26.31 2.84 -17.11
C ARG A 75 -25.90 1.84 -16.03
N HIS A 76 -25.95 0.56 -16.38
CA HIS A 76 -25.44 -0.51 -15.52
C HIS A 76 -24.01 -0.16 -15.18
N ARG A 77 -23.78 0.35 -13.96
CA ARG A 77 -22.45 0.42 -13.36
C ARG A 77 -21.98 -1.03 -13.30
N ARG A 78 -21.04 -1.40 -14.15
CA ARG A 78 -20.31 -2.66 -13.96
C ARG A 78 -19.84 -2.65 -12.49
N PRO A 79 -20.22 -3.65 -11.69
CA PRO A 79 -19.76 -3.72 -10.32
C PRO A 79 -18.24 -3.71 -10.35
N ILE A 80 -17.60 -2.91 -9.47
CA ILE A 80 -16.16 -2.98 -9.23
C ILE A 80 -15.93 -4.42 -8.77
N THR A 81 -15.28 -5.22 -9.59
CA THR A 81 -15.03 -6.63 -9.29
C THR A 81 -14.06 -6.67 -8.10
N SER A 82 -14.56 -6.92 -6.90
CA SER A 82 -13.75 -7.12 -5.71
C SER A 82 -13.49 -8.62 -5.57
N PHE A 83 -12.21 -9.00 -5.52
CA PHE A 83 -11.81 -10.40 -5.38
C PHE A 83 -11.68 -10.82 -3.90
N ALA A 84 -11.85 -12.11 -3.63
CA ALA A 84 -11.24 -12.71 -2.45
C ALA A 84 -9.71 -12.60 -2.58
N VAL A 85 -9.00 -12.60 -1.45
CA VAL A 85 -7.54 -12.51 -1.45
C VAL A 85 -6.93 -13.83 -1.01
N GLY A 86 -6.11 -14.41 -1.88
CA GLY A 86 -5.21 -15.51 -1.54
C GLY A 86 -3.89 -14.96 -1.02
N LEU A 87 -3.28 -15.67 -0.09
CA LEU A 87 -1.94 -15.39 0.46
C LEU A 87 -1.05 -16.61 0.31
N ARG A 88 0.13 -16.41 -0.28
CA ARG A 88 1.24 -17.39 -0.28
C ARG A 88 2.49 -16.74 0.27
N VAL A 89 3.29 -17.54 0.93
CA VAL A 89 4.63 -17.13 1.38
C VAL A 89 5.62 -17.94 0.57
N LEU A 90 6.44 -17.25 -0.22
CA LEU A 90 7.45 -17.85 -1.09
C LEU A 90 8.84 -17.42 -0.61
N ARG A 91 9.81 -18.28 -0.74
CA ARG A 91 11.21 -17.95 -0.48
C ARG A 91 11.97 -17.91 -1.81
N PHE A 92 12.54 -16.76 -2.10
CA PHE A 92 13.41 -16.60 -3.26
C PHE A 92 14.83 -16.37 -2.78
N THR A 93 15.76 -17.23 -3.17
CA THR A 93 17.17 -17.13 -2.80
C THR A 93 17.98 -16.67 -4.01
N ASP A 94 18.68 -15.57 -3.86
CA ASP A 94 19.66 -15.08 -4.81
C ASP A 94 21.05 -15.59 -4.40
N ALA A 95 21.48 -16.66 -5.06
CA ALA A 95 22.77 -17.28 -4.77
C ALA A 95 23.97 -16.47 -5.29
N SER A 96 23.72 -15.45 -6.14
CA SER A 96 24.78 -14.57 -6.67
C SER A 96 25.15 -13.44 -5.70
N ARG A 97 24.32 -13.18 -4.69
CA ARG A 97 24.55 -12.14 -3.67
C ARG A 97 24.54 -12.74 -2.26
N LEU A 98 25.48 -12.31 -1.45
CA LEU A 98 25.61 -12.79 -0.06
C LEU A 98 25.20 -11.69 0.91
N ILE A 99 24.66 -12.11 2.06
CA ILE A 99 24.58 -11.29 3.26
C ILE A 99 25.70 -11.69 4.21
N ARG A 100 26.20 -10.72 4.97
CA ARG A 100 27.13 -10.96 6.07
C ARG A 100 26.37 -10.94 7.39
N LEU A 101 26.52 -12.02 8.16
CA LEU A 101 25.92 -12.15 9.47
C LEU A 101 26.76 -11.54 10.57
N PRO A 102 26.21 -11.28 11.78
CA PRO A 102 26.93 -10.67 12.89
C PRO A 102 28.16 -11.47 13.37
N ASP A 103 28.11 -12.79 13.22
CA ASP A 103 29.23 -13.70 13.54
C ASP A 103 30.35 -13.70 12.49
N GLY A 104 30.19 -12.90 11.41
CA GLY A 104 31.12 -12.79 10.31
C GLY A 104 30.93 -13.82 9.19
N SER A 105 30.08 -14.82 9.39
CA SER A 105 29.72 -15.77 8.34
C SER A 105 28.93 -15.10 7.20
N THR A 106 28.80 -15.78 6.07
CA THR A 106 28.02 -15.30 4.93
C THR A 106 27.04 -16.37 4.47
N GLU A 107 25.88 -15.92 4.01
CA GLU A 107 24.88 -16.81 3.41
C GLU A 107 24.26 -16.19 2.15
N PRO A 108 23.68 -16.98 1.23
CA PRO A 108 22.96 -16.46 0.07
C PRO A 108 21.81 -15.56 0.48
N ARG A 109 21.63 -14.44 -0.25
CA ARG A 109 20.59 -13.45 0.02
C ARG A 109 19.20 -14.04 -0.22
N SER A 110 18.44 -14.24 0.84
CA SER A 110 17.14 -14.92 0.81
C SER A 110 16.00 -13.96 1.16
N LEU A 111 15.00 -13.88 0.27
CA LEU A 111 13.87 -12.97 0.35
C LEU A 111 12.57 -13.75 0.62
N LEU A 112 12.14 -13.78 1.87
CA LEU A 112 10.82 -14.30 2.22
C LEU A 112 9.76 -13.35 1.71
N THR A 113 8.97 -13.78 0.73
CA THR A 113 8.07 -12.91 -0.02
C THR A 113 6.61 -13.27 0.24
N TYR A 114 5.85 -12.33 0.80
CA TYR A 114 4.41 -12.45 0.99
C TYR A 114 3.69 -12.05 -0.30
N VAL A 115 3.04 -13.01 -0.94
CA VAL A 115 2.33 -12.81 -2.20
C VAL A 115 0.83 -12.85 -1.96
N ARG A 116 0.18 -11.68 -2.10
CA ARG A 116 -1.28 -11.55 -2.12
C ARG A 116 -1.76 -11.50 -3.55
N TYR A 117 -2.86 -12.18 -3.84
CA TYR A 117 -3.36 -12.28 -5.21
C TYR A 117 -4.89 -12.43 -5.24
N PRO A 118 -5.53 -12.02 -6.34
CA PRO A 118 -6.94 -12.30 -6.56
C PRO A 118 -7.22 -13.79 -6.51
N ALA A 119 -8.16 -14.19 -5.64
CA ALA A 119 -8.54 -15.57 -5.42
C ALA A 119 -10.01 -15.82 -5.74
N ARG A 120 -10.38 -17.06 -5.96
CA ARG A 120 -11.77 -17.50 -6.12
C ARG A 120 -12.52 -17.41 -4.79
N GLY A 121 -13.83 -17.13 -4.90
CA GLY A 121 -14.74 -17.06 -3.75
C GLY A 121 -15.12 -15.62 -3.40
N SER A 122 -15.92 -15.48 -2.35
CA SER A 122 -16.44 -14.19 -1.91
C SER A 122 -15.36 -13.35 -1.23
N PRO A 123 -15.33 -12.02 -1.43
CA PRO A 123 -14.45 -11.12 -0.73
C PRO A 123 -14.60 -11.24 0.81
N SER A 124 -13.48 -11.14 1.50
CA SER A 124 -13.40 -11.27 2.97
C SER A 124 -12.40 -10.28 3.54
N VAL A 125 -12.49 -9.91 4.81
CA VAL A 125 -11.53 -9.04 5.49
C VAL A 125 -10.22 -9.77 5.83
N THR A 126 -10.19 -11.11 5.66
CA THR A 126 -9.02 -11.95 5.91
C THR A 126 -8.45 -12.51 4.62
N ASP A 127 -7.12 -12.59 4.56
CA ASP A 127 -6.42 -13.32 3.51
C ASP A 127 -6.65 -14.83 3.70
N ARG A 128 -6.82 -15.57 2.61
CA ARG A 128 -6.97 -17.04 2.62
C ARG A 128 -5.66 -17.70 2.22
N SER A 129 -5.04 -18.42 3.16
CA SER A 129 -3.81 -19.14 2.86
C SER A 129 -3.99 -20.13 1.72
N ASN A 130 -3.10 -20.05 0.73
CA ASN A 130 -3.04 -20.94 -0.41
C ASN A 130 -4.35 -21.10 -1.22
N ALA A 131 -5.26 -20.12 -1.16
CA ALA A 131 -6.51 -20.16 -1.89
C ALA A 131 -6.29 -20.35 -3.41
N PRO A 132 -7.20 -21.03 -4.13
CA PRO A 132 -7.14 -21.10 -5.58
C PRO A 132 -7.18 -19.69 -6.20
N ALA A 133 -6.26 -19.40 -7.12
CA ALA A 133 -6.21 -18.12 -7.82
C ALA A 133 -7.48 -17.89 -8.67
N ALA A 134 -7.91 -16.65 -8.79
CA ALA A 134 -8.93 -16.25 -9.75
C ALA A 134 -8.42 -16.48 -11.18
N ILE A 135 -9.36 -16.68 -12.11
CA ILE A 135 -9.04 -16.83 -13.53
C ILE A 135 -8.73 -15.46 -14.12
N GLY A 136 -7.63 -15.34 -14.82
CA GLY A 136 -7.19 -14.11 -15.50
C GLY A 136 -5.72 -13.83 -15.30
N ARG A 137 -5.24 -12.78 -15.98
CA ARG A 137 -3.91 -12.21 -15.78
C ARG A 137 -4.05 -10.86 -15.10
N PHE A 138 -3.25 -10.64 -14.07
CA PHE A 138 -3.31 -9.45 -13.22
C PHE A 138 -1.98 -8.70 -13.24
N PRO A 139 -1.99 -7.36 -13.17
CA PRO A 139 -0.78 -6.59 -12.97
C PRO A 139 -0.04 -6.99 -11.69
N LEU A 140 1.28 -6.87 -11.69
CA LEU A 140 2.13 -7.10 -10.52
C LEU A 140 2.47 -5.78 -9.84
N VAL A 141 2.36 -5.72 -8.52
CA VAL A 141 2.92 -4.66 -7.67
C VAL A 141 3.96 -5.30 -6.75
N VAL A 142 5.21 -4.81 -6.80
CA VAL A 142 6.22 -5.20 -5.81
C VAL A 142 6.35 -4.09 -4.78
N PHE A 143 6.25 -4.46 -3.48
CA PHE A 143 6.17 -3.50 -2.38
C PHE A 143 7.33 -3.67 -1.41
N GLY A 144 8.12 -2.61 -1.19
CA GLY A 144 9.16 -2.51 -0.17
C GLY A 144 8.62 -1.98 1.16
N HIS A 145 8.96 -2.63 2.27
CA HIS A 145 8.67 -2.14 3.63
C HIS A 145 9.73 -1.13 4.08
N GLY A 146 9.43 -0.30 5.09
CA GLY A 146 10.37 0.62 5.70
C GLY A 146 11.32 -0.06 6.69
N PHE A 147 12.32 0.70 7.16
CA PHE A 147 13.29 0.27 8.16
C PHE A 147 12.64 -0.31 9.41
N ALA A 148 13.12 -1.45 9.86
CA ALA A 148 12.62 -2.18 11.02
C ALA A 148 11.13 -2.57 10.94
N TYR A 149 10.53 -2.54 9.75
CA TYR A 149 9.17 -3.05 9.51
C TYR A 149 9.19 -4.37 8.72
N ALA A 150 8.00 -4.89 8.45
CA ALA A 150 7.79 -6.06 7.62
C ALA A 150 6.43 -5.94 6.88
N PRO A 151 6.15 -6.74 5.84
CA PRO A 151 4.93 -6.64 5.03
C PRO A 151 3.60 -6.73 5.79
N ASN A 152 3.58 -7.34 6.97
CA ASN A 152 2.38 -7.47 7.80
C ASN A 152 1.89 -6.13 8.38
N PHE A 153 2.76 -5.14 8.58
CA PHE A 153 2.37 -3.78 9.01
C PHE A 153 1.46 -3.11 7.98
N TYR A 154 1.64 -3.39 6.71
CA TYR A 154 0.89 -2.82 5.57
C TYR A 154 -0.25 -3.72 5.09
N ARG A 155 -0.59 -4.78 5.83
CA ARG A 155 -1.55 -5.82 5.41
C ARG A 155 -2.84 -5.25 4.82
N ARG A 156 -3.42 -4.23 5.43
CA ARG A 156 -4.70 -3.63 5.00
C ARG A 156 -4.59 -2.95 3.64
N LEU A 157 -3.48 -2.26 3.39
CA LEU A 157 -3.20 -1.60 2.10
C LEU A 157 -2.95 -2.64 1.01
N LEU A 158 -2.05 -3.59 1.25
CA LEU A 158 -1.67 -4.61 0.26
C LEU A 158 -2.85 -5.54 -0.08
N GLN A 159 -3.71 -5.84 0.90
CA GLN A 159 -4.94 -6.58 0.69
C GLN A 159 -5.94 -5.81 -0.18
N ALA A 160 -6.06 -4.49 -0.01
CA ALA A 160 -6.93 -3.66 -0.83
C ALA A 160 -6.51 -3.69 -2.31
N TRP A 161 -5.22 -3.64 -2.60
CA TRP A 161 -4.70 -3.79 -3.96
C TRP A 161 -5.00 -5.19 -4.53
N ALA A 162 -4.79 -6.25 -3.77
CA ALA A 162 -5.11 -7.60 -4.23
C ALA A 162 -6.61 -7.79 -4.50
N ARG A 163 -7.48 -7.21 -3.66
CA ARG A 163 -8.94 -7.17 -3.91
C ARG A 163 -9.31 -6.43 -5.18
N ALA A 164 -8.59 -5.38 -5.51
CA ALA A 164 -8.79 -4.60 -6.71
C ALA A 164 -8.24 -5.28 -7.99
N GLY A 165 -7.68 -6.49 -7.86
CA GLY A 165 -7.21 -7.27 -9.01
C GLY A 165 -5.74 -7.03 -9.34
N TYR A 166 -4.88 -7.00 -8.33
CA TYR A 166 -3.42 -6.96 -8.46
C TYR A 166 -2.79 -8.17 -7.79
N VAL A 167 -1.70 -8.70 -8.34
CA VAL A 167 -0.78 -9.57 -7.63
C VAL A 167 0.19 -8.68 -6.89
N VAL A 168 0.30 -8.81 -5.58
CA VAL A 168 1.14 -7.98 -4.73
C VAL A 168 2.21 -8.84 -4.09
N ALA A 169 3.46 -8.63 -4.45
CA ALA A 169 4.62 -9.33 -3.89
C ALA A 169 5.37 -8.37 -2.95
N ALA A 170 5.43 -8.73 -1.67
CA ALA A 170 6.08 -7.94 -0.64
C ALA A 170 7.19 -8.77 0.02
N PRO A 171 8.47 -8.60 -0.41
CA PRO A 171 9.61 -9.24 0.22
C PRO A 171 9.83 -8.70 1.64
N VAL A 172 10.43 -9.54 2.48
CA VAL A 172 11.09 -9.15 3.72
C VAL A 172 12.55 -8.90 3.39
N PHE A 173 13.04 -7.68 3.55
CA PHE A 173 14.44 -7.36 3.34
C PHE A 173 15.28 -8.01 4.46
N PRO A 174 16.30 -8.82 4.12
CA PRO A 174 16.91 -9.74 5.08
C PRO A 174 17.55 -9.06 6.28
N LEU A 175 18.15 -7.88 6.09
CA LEU A 175 18.89 -7.17 7.13
C LEU A 175 18.17 -5.93 7.66
N GLU A 176 16.99 -5.56 7.15
CA GLU A 176 16.24 -4.38 7.61
C GLU A 176 14.91 -4.70 8.31
N ASN A 177 14.57 -5.96 8.48
CA ASN A 177 13.32 -6.34 9.12
C ASN A 177 13.47 -6.47 10.65
N PRO A 178 12.39 -6.49 11.45
CA PRO A 178 12.47 -6.56 12.92
C PRO A 178 13.18 -7.81 13.46
N ASN A 179 13.27 -8.88 12.65
CA ASN A 179 13.90 -10.14 13.02
C ASN A 179 15.22 -10.35 12.28
N ALA A 180 15.84 -9.29 11.76
CA ALA A 180 17.13 -9.39 11.10
C ALA A 180 18.22 -9.89 12.07
N PRO A 181 19.14 -10.75 11.63
CA PRO A 181 20.25 -11.21 12.44
C PRO A 181 21.08 -10.01 12.97
N GLY A 182 21.23 -9.91 14.29
CA GLY A 182 21.91 -8.77 14.94
C GLY A 182 21.08 -7.50 15.05
N GLY A 183 19.81 -7.54 14.67
CA GLY A 183 18.90 -6.40 14.60
C GLY A 183 18.89 -5.71 13.23
N PRO A 184 17.92 -4.81 13.00
CA PRO A 184 17.81 -4.09 11.73
C PRO A 184 19.05 -3.27 11.40
N ASN A 185 19.54 -3.37 10.15
CA ASN A 185 20.72 -2.68 9.65
C ASN A 185 20.38 -1.85 8.42
N GLU A 186 20.22 -0.54 8.60
CA GLU A 186 19.85 0.41 7.56
C GLU A 186 20.89 0.53 6.42
N SER A 187 22.15 0.16 6.67
CA SER A 187 23.19 0.17 5.63
C SER A 187 22.93 -0.86 4.51
N ASP A 188 21.96 -1.81 4.71
CA ASP A 188 21.54 -2.76 3.69
C ASP A 188 20.58 -2.16 2.66
N LEU A 189 20.08 -0.96 2.88
CA LEU A 189 19.20 -0.23 1.96
C LEU A 189 19.75 -0.19 0.51
N ILE A 190 21.05 -0.03 0.37
CA ILE A 190 21.75 -0.02 -0.93
C ILE A 190 21.51 -1.31 -1.76
N ASN A 191 21.17 -2.41 -1.11
CA ASN A 191 20.92 -3.71 -1.76
C ASN A 191 19.46 -3.90 -2.18
N GLN A 192 18.54 -3.11 -1.65
CA GLN A 192 17.09 -3.31 -1.85
C GLN A 192 16.62 -3.10 -3.30
N PRO A 193 17.14 -2.16 -4.10
CA PRO A 193 16.76 -2.07 -5.52
C PRO A 193 17.03 -3.38 -6.29
N ALA A 194 18.17 -4.02 -6.01
CA ALA A 194 18.48 -5.32 -6.61
C ALA A 194 17.57 -6.43 -6.07
N ASP A 195 17.14 -6.37 -4.80
CA ASP A 195 16.17 -7.32 -4.22
C ASP A 195 14.81 -7.22 -4.91
N MET A 196 14.28 -6.02 -5.05
CA MET A 196 12.99 -5.83 -5.71
C MET A 196 13.03 -6.25 -7.18
N ARG A 197 14.12 -5.93 -7.90
CA ARG A 197 14.35 -6.41 -9.27
C ARG A 197 14.39 -7.93 -9.35
N PHE A 198 15.07 -8.57 -8.42
CA PHE A 198 15.13 -10.03 -8.32
C PHE A 198 13.74 -10.62 -8.06
N VAL A 199 12.96 -10.06 -7.12
CA VAL A 199 11.58 -10.49 -6.84
C VAL A 199 10.70 -10.34 -8.09
N ILE A 200 10.76 -9.22 -8.82
CA ILE A 200 10.05 -9.06 -10.11
C ILE A 200 10.37 -10.25 -11.02
N SER A 201 11.64 -10.55 -11.22
CA SER A 201 12.10 -11.62 -12.12
C SER A 201 11.60 -13.00 -11.64
N ARG A 202 11.67 -13.29 -10.34
CA ARG A 202 11.19 -14.56 -9.76
C ARG A 202 9.68 -14.71 -9.85
N MET A 203 8.93 -13.63 -9.65
CA MET A 203 7.46 -13.63 -9.77
C MET A 203 7.03 -13.87 -11.23
N LEU A 204 7.69 -13.25 -12.19
CA LEU A 204 7.43 -13.47 -13.62
C LEU A 204 7.77 -14.91 -14.01
N ALA A 205 8.91 -15.44 -13.57
CA ALA A 205 9.31 -16.82 -13.82
C ALA A 205 8.30 -17.82 -13.22
N ALA A 206 7.83 -17.58 -11.99
CA ALA A 206 6.81 -18.42 -11.36
C ALA A 206 5.46 -18.39 -12.10
N SER A 207 5.12 -17.25 -12.71
CA SER A 207 3.91 -17.13 -13.53
C SER A 207 4.06 -17.78 -14.91
N ALA A 208 5.25 -17.75 -15.49
CA ALA A 208 5.55 -18.35 -16.80
C ALA A 208 5.78 -19.88 -16.71
N ALA A 209 5.98 -20.41 -15.52
CA ALA A 209 6.24 -21.85 -15.33
C ALA A 209 5.09 -22.72 -15.87
N PRO A 210 5.38 -23.91 -16.44
CA PRO A 210 4.36 -24.81 -17.00
C PRO A 210 3.37 -25.34 -15.95
N ALA A 211 3.78 -25.32 -14.69
CA ALA A 211 2.97 -25.73 -13.54
C ALA A 211 3.25 -24.83 -12.32
N GLY A 212 2.36 -24.88 -11.33
CA GLY A 212 2.54 -24.15 -10.09
C GLY A 212 1.40 -23.20 -9.76
N PRO A 213 1.36 -22.71 -8.52
CA PRO A 213 0.22 -21.99 -7.99
C PRO A 213 0.02 -20.58 -8.57
N LEU A 214 1.05 -20.02 -9.21
CA LEU A 214 1.02 -18.69 -9.85
C LEU A 214 1.02 -18.77 -11.38
N ARG A 215 0.93 -19.99 -11.96
CA ARG A 215 0.95 -20.19 -13.40
C ARG A 215 -0.08 -19.31 -14.12
N GLY A 216 0.39 -18.49 -15.08
CA GLY A 216 -0.45 -17.65 -15.92
C GLY A 216 -1.14 -16.49 -15.21
N LEU A 217 -0.79 -16.23 -13.92
CA LEU A 217 -1.51 -15.26 -13.10
C LEU A 217 -1.07 -13.81 -13.34
N ILE A 218 0.20 -13.59 -13.73
CA ILE A 218 0.77 -12.25 -13.85
C ILE A 218 0.80 -11.81 -15.31
N ASP A 219 0.40 -10.57 -15.56
CA ASP A 219 0.63 -9.88 -16.83
C ASP A 219 2.03 -9.25 -16.82
N PRO A 220 3.00 -9.77 -17.59
CA PRO A 220 4.38 -9.30 -17.54
C PRO A 220 4.59 -7.89 -18.09
N ALA A 221 3.61 -7.34 -18.83
CA ALA A 221 3.67 -5.99 -19.37
C ALA A 221 3.14 -4.93 -18.38
N ARG A 222 2.65 -5.32 -17.19
CA ARG A 222 1.97 -4.44 -16.25
C ARG A 222 2.55 -4.58 -14.86
N ILE A 223 3.64 -3.87 -14.61
CA ILE A 223 4.39 -3.96 -13.34
C ILE A 223 4.47 -2.58 -12.71
N ALA A 224 4.18 -2.49 -11.42
CA ALA A 224 4.45 -1.33 -10.59
C ALA A 224 5.38 -1.69 -9.45
N VAL A 225 6.11 -0.68 -8.99
CA VAL A 225 6.84 -0.71 -7.73
C VAL A 225 6.22 0.26 -6.75
N SER A 226 6.26 -0.09 -5.48
CA SER A 226 5.81 0.78 -4.41
C SER A 226 6.60 0.48 -3.14
N GLY A 227 6.59 1.41 -2.20
CA GLY A 227 7.17 1.18 -0.88
C GLY A 227 6.90 2.33 0.07
N HIS A 228 7.20 2.10 1.33
CA HIS A 228 7.08 3.06 2.41
C HIS A 228 8.44 3.33 3.03
N SER A 229 8.75 4.61 3.34
CA SER A 229 10.03 4.98 3.95
C SER A 229 11.19 4.44 3.11
N ASP A 230 12.16 3.71 3.66
CA ASP A 230 13.28 3.07 2.94
C ASP A 230 12.82 2.21 1.74
N GLY A 231 11.68 1.51 1.88
CA GLY A 231 11.07 0.81 0.74
C GLY A 231 10.52 1.76 -0.31
N GLY A 232 10.11 2.97 0.08
CA GLY A 232 9.73 4.06 -0.83
C GLY A 232 10.93 4.60 -1.59
N ASP A 233 12.05 4.81 -0.90
CA ASP A 233 13.33 5.24 -1.48
C ASP A 233 13.85 4.20 -2.49
N THR A 234 13.73 2.93 -2.11
CA THR A 234 14.03 1.79 -3.00
C THR A 234 13.14 1.79 -4.26
N ALA A 235 11.83 2.01 -4.11
CA ALA A 235 10.90 2.09 -5.23
C ALA A 235 11.20 3.29 -6.14
N LEU A 236 11.56 4.43 -5.54
CA LEU A 236 11.98 5.64 -6.24
C LEU A 236 13.24 5.36 -7.07
N ALA A 237 14.28 4.77 -6.46
CA ALA A 237 15.50 4.39 -7.16
C ALA A 237 15.24 3.43 -8.34
N LEU A 238 14.41 2.40 -8.09
CA LEU A 238 14.10 1.39 -9.11
C LEU A 238 13.30 1.93 -10.30
N ALA A 239 12.60 3.04 -10.12
CA ALA A 239 11.81 3.67 -11.17
C ALA A 239 12.53 4.83 -11.88
N TYR A 240 13.39 5.59 -11.17
CA TYR A 240 13.84 6.91 -11.64
C TYR A 240 15.35 7.13 -11.66
N ASP A 241 16.16 6.25 -11.08
CA ASP A 241 17.62 6.35 -11.20
C ASP A 241 18.11 5.68 -12.49
N SER A 242 18.87 6.37 -13.32
CA SER A 242 19.35 5.84 -14.61
C SER A 242 20.21 4.57 -14.49
N ARG A 243 20.86 4.36 -13.35
CA ARG A 243 21.74 3.19 -13.10
C ARG A 243 20.97 2.01 -12.47
N LEU A 244 19.93 2.32 -11.66
CA LEU A 244 19.18 1.34 -10.86
C LEU A 244 17.81 1.00 -11.42
N ARG A 245 17.27 1.80 -12.32
CA ARG A 245 15.92 1.60 -12.86
C ARG A 245 15.73 0.24 -13.52
N ASP A 246 14.56 -0.34 -13.29
CA ASP A 246 14.10 -1.51 -14.01
C ASP A 246 13.16 -1.09 -15.15
N PRO A 247 13.50 -1.30 -16.43
CA PRO A 247 12.70 -0.83 -17.57
C PRO A 247 11.33 -1.52 -17.67
N ARG A 248 11.09 -2.58 -16.90
CA ARG A 248 9.77 -3.25 -16.82
C ARG A 248 8.76 -2.49 -15.97
N VAL A 249 9.20 -1.53 -15.16
CA VAL A 249 8.33 -0.74 -14.26
C VAL A 249 7.55 0.27 -15.06
N GLY A 250 6.22 0.14 -15.06
CA GLY A 250 5.27 1.01 -15.76
C GLY A 250 4.53 2.00 -14.86
N ALA A 251 4.68 1.93 -13.53
CA ALA A 251 4.14 2.90 -12.57
C ALA A 251 4.88 2.79 -11.23
N ALA A 252 5.00 3.91 -10.50
CA ALA A 252 5.62 3.92 -9.17
C ALA A 252 4.77 4.66 -8.15
N ILE A 253 4.68 4.11 -6.93
CA ILE A 253 4.00 4.71 -5.78
C ILE A 253 4.99 4.80 -4.63
N VAL A 254 5.25 6.01 -4.16
CA VAL A 254 6.17 6.29 -3.04
C VAL A 254 5.38 6.82 -1.86
N LEU A 255 5.46 6.12 -0.73
CA LEU A 255 4.73 6.44 0.50
C LEU A 255 5.73 6.98 1.54
N SER A 256 5.71 8.28 1.82
CA SER A 256 6.64 8.94 2.75
C SER A 256 8.11 8.55 2.54
N GLY A 257 8.55 8.50 1.29
CA GLY A 257 9.93 8.21 0.90
C GLY A 257 10.76 9.47 0.70
N ALA A 258 12.06 9.29 0.43
CA ALA A 258 13.03 10.34 0.18
C ALA A 258 14.04 9.94 -0.91
N GLU A 259 14.70 10.92 -1.50
CA GLU A 259 15.96 10.68 -2.19
C GLU A 259 17.09 10.58 -1.17
N LEU A 260 17.83 9.49 -1.22
CA LEU A 260 18.93 9.29 -0.30
C LEU A 260 20.27 9.35 -1.00
N PRO A 261 21.15 10.31 -0.61
CA PRO A 261 22.52 10.34 -1.10
C PRO A 261 23.22 9.01 -0.85
N GLY A 262 23.82 8.43 -1.89
CA GLY A 262 24.51 7.14 -1.81
C GLY A 262 23.67 5.93 -2.24
N LEU A 263 22.32 5.99 -2.19
CA LEU A 263 21.49 5.02 -2.88
C LEU A 263 21.46 5.31 -4.37
N SER A 264 21.29 6.58 -4.73
CA SER A 264 21.31 7.02 -6.13
C SER A 264 21.54 8.53 -6.27
N GLY A 265 22.03 8.96 -7.40
CA GLY A 265 21.88 10.34 -7.88
C GLY A 265 20.68 10.38 -8.81
N PHE A 266 19.55 10.82 -8.34
CA PHE A 266 18.29 10.80 -9.09
C PHE A 266 18.33 11.80 -10.22
N ASP A 267 18.24 11.32 -11.44
CA ASP A 267 18.31 12.15 -12.64
C ASP A 267 16.99 12.21 -13.41
N PHE A 268 15.99 11.45 -12.98
CA PHE A 268 14.65 11.39 -13.57
C PHE A 268 14.69 11.42 -15.12
N PRO A 269 15.34 10.44 -15.75
CA PRO A 269 15.57 10.49 -17.19
C PRO A 269 14.25 10.47 -17.98
N ALA A 270 14.31 10.83 -19.25
CA ALA A 270 13.12 10.73 -20.11
C ALA A 270 12.61 9.28 -20.20
N GLY A 271 11.29 9.11 -20.30
CA GLY A 271 10.64 7.80 -20.38
C GLY A 271 10.55 7.06 -19.03
N THR A 272 10.68 7.76 -17.90
CA THR A 272 10.35 7.22 -16.59
C THR A 272 8.83 7.04 -16.41
N PRO A 273 8.40 6.08 -15.57
CA PRO A 273 6.99 5.82 -15.35
C PRO A 273 6.28 6.95 -14.61
N PRO A 274 4.92 7.02 -14.68
CA PRO A 274 4.13 7.90 -13.83
C PRO A 274 4.42 7.70 -12.34
N LEU A 275 4.41 8.82 -11.58
CA LEU A 275 4.67 8.86 -10.13
C LEU A 275 3.41 9.22 -9.35
N LEU A 276 3.11 8.44 -8.31
CA LEU A 276 2.26 8.88 -7.20
C LEU A 276 3.10 8.94 -5.93
N ALA A 277 3.35 10.14 -5.43
CA ALA A 277 3.91 10.35 -4.10
C ALA A 277 2.77 10.55 -3.09
N THR A 278 2.91 10.03 -1.88
CA THR A 278 1.99 10.30 -0.77
C THR A 278 2.78 10.68 0.47
N GLN A 279 2.27 11.68 1.22
CA GLN A 279 3.00 12.26 2.33
C GLN A 279 2.08 12.68 3.47
N GLY A 280 2.40 12.27 4.70
CA GLY A 280 1.80 12.82 5.91
C GLY A 280 2.34 14.22 6.22
N THR A 281 1.47 15.22 6.47
CA THR A 281 1.97 16.59 6.71
C THR A 281 2.57 16.80 8.10
N ALA A 282 2.31 15.87 9.05
CA ALA A 282 2.92 15.85 10.38
C ALA A 282 4.02 14.78 10.50
N ASP A 283 4.49 14.24 9.39
CA ASP A 283 5.58 13.27 9.35
C ASP A 283 6.90 13.94 9.79
N THR A 284 7.44 13.48 10.91
CA THR A 284 8.71 13.98 11.48
C THR A 284 9.88 13.02 11.22
N VAL A 285 9.62 11.84 10.67
CA VAL A 285 10.65 10.87 10.29
C VAL A 285 11.21 11.24 8.91
N ASN A 286 10.32 11.28 7.91
CA ASN A 286 10.61 11.85 6.60
C ASN A 286 9.76 13.12 6.41
N PRO A 287 10.28 14.30 6.76
CA PRO A 287 9.54 15.56 6.63
C PRO A 287 9.02 15.78 5.21
N PRO A 288 7.87 16.46 5.03
CA PRO A 288 7.26 16.69 3.72
C PRO A 288 8.18 17.35 2.68
N SER A 289 9.23 18.05 3.12
CA SER A 289 10.25 18.63 2.25
C SER A 289 10.99 17.58 1.42
N LEU A 290 11.27 16.39 1.99
CA LEU A 290 11.96 15.31 1.28
C LEU A 290 11.12 14.75 0.14
N THR A 291 9.82 14.51 0.39
CA THR A 291 8.90 14.09 -0.69
C THR A 291 8.75 15.20 -1.73
N ARG A 292 8.72 16.47 -1.31
CA ARG A 292 8.61 17.61 -2.23
C ARG A 292 9.80 17.71 -3.16
N GLU A 293 11.00 17.49 -2.68
CA GLU A 293 12.25 17.55 -3.43
C GLU A 293 12.23 16.61 -4.66
N PHE A 294 12.02 15.31 -4.45
CA PHE A 294 11.96 14.38 -5.58
C PHE A 294 10.70 14.56 -6.44
N PHE A 295 9.58 14.98 -5.83
CA PHE A 295 8.36 15.24 -6.59
C PHE A 295 8.55 16.42 -7.55
N ASP A 296 9.20 17.50 -7.13
CA ASP A 296 9.45 18.65 -8.00
C ASP A 296 10.39 18.29 -9.16
N SER A 297 11.39 17.43 -8.91
CA SER A 297 12.34 16.93 -9.90
C SER A 297 11.72 15.95 -10.90
N ALA A 298 10.73 15.16 -10.47
CA ALA A 298 10.10 14.15 -11.32
C ALA A 298 9.36 14.76 -12.52
N ARG A 299 9.35 14.04 -13.64
CA ARG A 299 8.63 14.43 -14.85
C ARG A 299 7.15 14.04 -14.77
N PRO A 300 6.23 14.78 -15.40
CA PRO A 300 4.84 14.34 -15.58
C PRO A 300 4.76 13.01 -16.38
N PRO A 301 3.71 12.19 -16.13
CA PRO A 301 2.60 12.39 -15.17
C PRO A 301 3.02 12.15 -13.73
N LYS A 302 2.71 13.10 -12.85
CA LYS A 302 3.02 12.99 -11.41
C LYS A 302 1.92 13.53 -10.51
N TYR A 303 1.76 12.89 -9.35
CA TYR A 303 0.70 13.19 -8.39
C TYR A 303 1.26 13.20 -6.97
N LEU A 304 0.86 14.18 -6.15
CA LEU A 304 1.23 14.26 -4.75
C LEU A 304 -0.03 14.29 -3.88
N LEU A 305 -0.26 13.20 -3.13
CA LEU A 305 -1.32 13.11 -2.13
C LEU A 305 -0.76 13.56 -0.77
N SER A 306 -1.20 14.71 -0.29
CA SER A 306 -0.90 15.20 1.05
C SER A 306 -1.98 14.76 2.03
N LEU A 307 -1.60 14.09 3.11
CA LEU A 307 -2.48 13.58 4.17
C LEU A 307 -2.36 14.50 5.38
N LEU A 308 -3.36 15.36 5.59
CA LEU A 308 -3.29 16.45 6.56
C LEU A 308 -3.25 15.91 7.99
N GLY A 309 -2.28 16.37 8.80
CA GLY A 309 -2.07 15.95 10.17
C GLY A 309 -1.65 14.49 10.37
N ALA A 310 -1.35 13.77 9.29
CA ALA A 310 -0.91 12.39 9.37
C ALA A 310 0.60 12.30 9.61
N GLU A 311 1.00 11.30 10.39
CA GLU A 311 2.38 10.94 10.69
C GLU A 311 2.95 9.94 9.67
N HIS A 312 4.15 9.39 9.97
CA HIS A 312 4.94 8.57 9.04
C HIS A 312 4.25 7.25 8.61
N LEU A 313 3.93 6.35 9.55
CA LEU A 313 3.39 5.01 9.26
C LEU A 313 1.86 4.89 9.36
N PRO A 314 1.17 5.52 10.33
CA PRO A 314 -0.24 5.26 10.60
C PRO A 314 -1.17 5.37 9.39
N PRO A 315 -1.02 6.36 8.47
CA PRO A 315 -1.89 6.52 7.31
C PRO A 315 -1.80 5.37 6.30
N TYR A 316 -0.73 4.59 6.32
CA TYR A 316 -0.50 3.45 5.41
C TYR A 316 -0.84 2.10 6.04
N SER A 317 -1.09 2.08 7.35
CA SER A 317 -1.28 0.85 8.13
C SER A 317 -2.67 0.73 8.76
N HIS A 318 -3.15 1.74 9.50
CA HIS A 318 -4.37 1.63 10.29
C HIS A 318 -5.17 2.92 10.49
N GLN A 319 -4.57 4.11 10.32
CA GLN A 319 -5.24 5.39 10.60
C GLN A 319 -6.38 5.66 9.60
N GLN A 320 -7.56 5.95 10.12
CA GLN A 320 -8.72 6.33 9.32
C GLN A 320 -9.06 7.81 9.53
N PRO A 321 -9.54 8.51 8.50
CA PRO A 321 -9.89 8.03 7.16
C PRO A 321 -8.71 7.97 6.17
N GLN A 322 -7.49 8.32 6.58
CA GLN A 322 -6.32 8.44 5.71
C GLN A 322 -6.02 7.14 4.95
N LEU A 323 -6.01 5.99 5.64
CA LEU A 323 -5.78 4.70 4.98
C LEU A 323 -6.81 4.42 3.86
N ALA A 324 -8.09 4.73 4.09
CA ALA A 324 -9.11 4.55 3.05
C ALA A 324 -8.89 5.47 1.85
N ILE A 325 -8.37 6.69 2.08
CA ILE A 325 -8.00 7.63 1.02
C ILE A 325 -6.80 7.09 0.24
N VAL A 326 -5.74 6.66 0.93
CA VAL A 326 -4.55 6.06 0.31
C VAL A 326 -4.95 4.85 -0.54
N GLN A 327 -5.78 3.94 -0.02
CA GLN A 327 -6.25 2.76 -0.76
C GLN A 327 -6.95 3.14 -2.06
N ARG A 328 -7.93 4.06 -2.03
CA ARG A 328 -8.69 4.41 -3.23
C ARG A 328 -7.88 5.20 -4.25
N VAL A 329 -6.99 6.11 -3.79
CA VAL A 329 -6.14 6.91 -4.68
C VAL A 329 -5.08 6.04 -5.34
N THR A 330 -4.40 5.18 -4.58
CA THR A 330 -3.39 4.25 -5.12
C THR A 330 -4.01 3.24 -6.10
N ILE A 331 -5.22 2.71 -5.81
CA ILE A 331 -5.94 1.83 -6.74
C ILE A 331 -6.32 2.58 -8.01
N ALA A 332 -6.85 3.81 -7.90
CA ALA A 332 -7.20 4.60 -9.08
C ALA A 332 -5.97 4.92 -9.95
N PHE A 333 -4.84 5.25 -9.33
CA PHE A 333 -3.58 5.47 -10.02
C PHE A 333 -3.11 4.19 -10.75
N LEU A 334 -3.08 3.05 -10.08
CA LEU A 334 -2.72 1.78 -10.69
C LEU A 334 -3.70 1.38 -11.81
N ASP A 335 -5.00 1.58 -11.63
CA ASP A 335 -6.01 1.31 -12.67
C ASP A 335 -5.82 2.23 -13.88
N ALA A 336 -5.46 3.50 -13.68
CA ALA A 336 -5.19 4.44 -14.75
C ALA A 336 -3.98 4.02 -15.59
N TYR A 337 -2.87 3.69 -14.96
CA TYR A 337 -1.59 3.51 -15.65
C TYR A 337 -1.24 2.05 -15.98
N LEU A 338 -1.68 1.08 -15.20
CA LEU A 338 -1.44 -0.33 -15.49
C LEU A 338 -2.62 -1.01 -16.20
N LYS A 339 -3.87 -0.57 -15.95
CA LYS A 339 -5.04 -1.12 -16.62
C LYS A 339 -5.60 -0.19 -17.70
N HIS A 340 -4.93 0.93 -17.95
CA HIS A 340 -5.30 1.95 -18.96
C HIS A 340 -6.75 2.45 -18.82
N SER A 341 -7.20 2.64 -17.59
CA SER A 341 -8.56 3.07 -17.28
C SER A 341 -8.71 4.59 -17.37
N ALA A 342 -9.20 5.11 -18.49
CA ALA A 342 -9.49 6.53 -18.66
C ALA A 342 -10.49 7.05 -17.59
N ARG A 343 -11.39 6.19 -17.08
CA ARG A 343 -12.27 6.55 -15.98
C ARG A 343 -11.52 6.77 -14.69
N ALA A 344 -10.59 5.87 -14.34
CA ALA A 344 -9.80 5.98 -13.13
C ALA A 344 -8.92 7.25 -13.17
N LEU A 345 -8.31 7.55 -14.31
CA LEU A 345 -7.53 8.75 -14.52
C LEU A 345 -8.38 10.03 -14.29
N LYS A 346 -9.59 10.10 -14.83
CA LYS A 346 -10.50 11.24 -14.63
C LYS A 346 -10.94 11.41 -13.17
N GLN A 347 -11.01 10.33 -12.41
CA GLN A 347 -11.46 10.35 -11.01
C GLN A 347 -10.32 10.58 -10.01
N LEU A 348 -9.06 10.41 -10.44
CA LEU A 348 -7.90 10.38 -9.54
C LEU A 348 -7.81 11.62 -8.66
N ALA A 349 -7.89 12.82 -9.24
CA ALA A 349 -7.84 14.07 -8.49
C ALA A 349 -8.95 14.14 -7.43
N SER A 350 -10.20 13.94 -7.82
CA SER A 350 -11.36 14.02 -6.92
C SER A 350 -11.36 12.98 -5.80
N LEU A 351 -10.70 11.83 -6.00
CA LEU A 351 -10.56 10.81 -4.95
C LEU A 351 -9.56 11.21 -3.87
N GLY A 352 -8.59 12.05 -4.19
CA GLY A 352 -7.56 12.52 -3.26
C GLY A 352 -7.93 13.81 -2.52
N ASP A 353 -8.87 14.61 -3.06
CA ASP A 353 -9.31 15.84 -2.42
C ASP A 353 -10.45 15.57 -1.43
N VAL A 354 -10.12 15.61 -0.14
CA VAL A 354 -11.07 15.43 0.96
C VAL A 354 -10.89 16.59 1.92
N PRO A 355 -11.88 17.49 2.05
CA PRO A 355 -11.77 18.68 2.89
C PRO A 355 -11.25 18.35 4.29
N ALA A 356 -10.27 19.11 4.77
CA ALA A 356 -9.60 18.97 6.07
C ALA A 356 -8.89 17.62 6.34
N VAL A 357 -8.80 16.70 5.37
CA VAL A 357 -8.18 15.39 5.55
C VAL A 357 -7.05 15.13 4.55
N ALA A 358 -7.27 15.45 3.27
CA ALA A 358 -6.28 15.21 2.22
C ALA A 358 -6.45 16.16 1.05
N SER A 359 -5.36 16.40 0.32
CA SER A 359 -5.36 17.11 -0.95
C SER A 359 -4.49 16.39 -1.97
N LEU A 360 -4.87 16.46 -3.25
CA LEU A 360 -4.10 15.86 -4.34
C LEU A 360 -3.66 16.94 -5.34
N LEU A 361 -2.35 17.17 -5.41
CA LEU A 361 -1.75 17.93 -6.49
C LEU A 361 -1.54 17.00 -7.70
N ALA A 362 -2.10 17.36 -8.84
CA ALA A 362 -2.00 16.59 -10.08
C ALA A 362 -1.27 17.37 -11.16
N ASN A 363 -0.30 16.73 -11.79
CA ASN A 363 0.39 17.21 -13.00
C ASN A 363 0.43 16.03 -14.00
N PRO A 364 -0.72 15.80 -14.70
CA PRO A 364 -0.91 14.66 -15.61
C PRO A 364 -0.15 14.80 -16.93
#